data_0f681631ccd36fa47e55c71acf6083a4
#
_entry.id   0f681631ccd36fa47e55c71acf6083a4
#
_cell.length_a   1.000
_cell.length_b   1.000
_cell.length_c   1.000
_cell.angle_alpha   90.00
_cell.angle_beta   90.00
_cell.angle_gamma   90.00
#
_symmetry.space_group_name_H-M   'P 1'
#
loop_
_entity.id
_entity.type
_entity.pdbx_description
1 polymer ?
#
loop_
_entity_poly.entity_id
_entity_poly.type
_entity_poly.pdbx_seq_one_letter_code
_entity_poly.pdbx_strand_id
1 'polypeptide(L)'
;MKNATLRQLKVFESVARNLSFSRAAEELHLTQPAVSTQVKKLTDHAGVTLFEQLGKKIFLTPAGVELLHYSRLIIQQFKEVEEAMTRFKGIGGGTLNVTVISAGDYFLPALLVEFARRNPGVTLNFGVCNREELLDQLTHNATDLAIMVRPPFDLDTVNEPFAPHPYVVVAAGAHALATKKHIRVSRLVREPFVVREKGSDTWNSMEEAFGDHLAELNIAMEIRSTETVKQAVIAGMGISFLSAHTISRELQSGSLAVLDVQGFPLMLNWYVVHRKNKRLTPVAQAFRSFLMNDSAALIEQAVGYRPK
;
A
#
# COMPACT_ATOMS: atom_id res chain seq x y z
N MET A 1 10.26 33.33 2.00
CA MET A 1 9.12 32.51 2.52
C MET A 1 8.19 33.20 3.54
N LYS A 2 8.53 34.38 4.13
CA LYS A 2 7.71 35.03 5.20
C LYS A 2 6.22 35.25 4.86
N ASN A 3 5.89 35.40 3.58
CA ASN A 3 4.50 35.70 3.14
C ASN A 3 3.87 34.56 2.31
N ALA A 4 4.48 33.37 2.31
CA ALA A 4 3.89 32.21 1.65
C ALA A 4 2.62 31.75 2.39
N THR A 5 1.59 31.40 1.66
CA THR A 5 0.31 30.94 2.20
C THR A 5 0.10 29.45 1.95
N LEU A 6 -0.69 28.80 2.81
CA LEU A 6 -1.08 27.40 2.62
C LEU A 6 -1.75 27.17 1.26
N ARG A 7 -2.54 28.14 0.77
CA ARG A 7 -3.16 28.05 -0.55
C ARG A 7 -2.11 28.01 -1.65
N GLN A 8 -1.04 28.78 -1.55
CA GLN A 8 0.05 28.75 -2.52
C GLN A 8 0.80 27.41 -2.50
N LEU A 9 1.05 26.85 -1.30
CA LEU A 9 1.66 25.54 -1.17
C LEU A 9 0.79 24.44 -1.78
N LYS A 10 -0.54 24.46 -1.58
CA LYS A 10 -1.49 23.51 -2.19
C LYS A 10 -1.49 23.62 -3.72
N VAL A 11 -1.49 24.82 -4.26
CA VAL A 11 -1.44 25.05 -5.71
C VAL A 11 -0.10 24.58 -6.29
N PHE A 12 1.01 24.90 -5.64
CA PHE A 12 2.34 24.46 -6.05
C PHE A 12 2.45 22.92 -6.04
N GLU A 13 1.98 22.27 -4.98
CA GLU A 13 1.97 20.80 -4.85
C GLU A 13 1.20 20.15 -5.99
N SER A 14 0.01 20.66 -6.32
CA SER A 14 -0.80 20.13 -7.42
C SER A 14 -0.11 20.32 -8.78
N VAL A 15 0.52 21.48 -9.05
CA VAL A 15 1.30 21.68 -10.29
C VAL A 15 2.50 20.75 -10.34
N ALA A 16 3.20 20.56 -9.21
CA ALA A 16 4.38 19.71 -9.12
C ALA A 16 4.05 18.22 -9.37
N ARG A 17 2.93 17.76 -8.83
CA ARG A 17 2.46 16.39 -9.01
C ARG A 17 1.95 16.10 -10.42
N ASN A 18 1.25 17.05 -11.02
CA ASN A 18 0.71 16.92 -12.39
C ASN A 18 1.71 17.27 -13.49
N LEU A 19 2.81 17.96 -13.15
CA LEU A 19 3.74 18.60 -14.09
C LEU A 19 3.00 19.38 -15.19
N SER A 20 1.89 20.05 -14.80
CA SER A 20 0.99 20.75 -15.70
C SER A 20 0.16 21.79 -14.97
N PHE A 21 0.25 23.05 -15.38
CA PHE A 21 -0.57 24.13 -14.85
C PHE A 21 -2.06 23.97 -15.19
N SER A 22 -2.37 23.45 -16.37
CA SER A 22 -3.76 23.24 -16.79
C SER A 22 -4.43 22.12 -16.02
N ARG A 23 -3.77 20.96 -15.84
CA ARG A 23 -4.31 19.85 -15.04
C ARG A 23 -4.47 20.23 -13.57
N ALA A 24 -3.52 20.97 -13.02
CA ALA A 24 -3.64 21.49 -11.65
C ALA A 24 -4.82 22.47 -11.51
N ALA A 25 -5.08 23.28 -12.52
CA ALA A 25 -6.22 24.18 -12.54
C ALA A 25 -7.57 23.43 -12.55
N GLU A 26 -7.69 22.40 -13.38
CA GLU A 26 -8.86 21.50 -13.43
C GLU A 26 -9.09 20.82 -12.07
N GLU A 27 -8.06 20.22 -11.50
CA GLU A 27 -8.11 19.54 -10.21
C GLU A 27 -8.53 20.46 -9.07
N LEU A 28 -8.02 21.70 -9.05
CA LEU A 28 -8.30 22.67 -8.01
C LEU A 28 -9.54 23.53 -8.27
N HIS A 29 -10.26 23.27 -9.37
CA HIS A 29 -11.39 24.09 -9.82
C HIS A 29 -11.04 25.57 -9.94
N LEU A 30 -9.86 25.86 -10.49
CA LEU A 30 -9.32 27.20 -10.74
C LEU A 30 -9.10 27.42 -12.23
N THR A 31 -8.86 28.68 -12.61
CA THR A 31 -8.36 28.99 -13.95
C THR A 31 -6.84 28.83 -14.00
N GLN A 32 -6.31 28.43 -15.16
CA GLN A 32 -4.85 28.28 -15.34
C GLN A 32 -4.08 29.58 -15.03
N PRO A 33 -4.54 30.82 -15.43
CA PRO A 33 -3.90 32.06 -15.01
C PRO A 33 -3.88 32.25 -13.49
N ALA A 34 -4.92 31.84 -12.77
CA ALA A 34 -4.95 31.92 -11.30
C ALA A 34 -3.91 31.01 -10.67
N VAL A 35 -3.78 29.76 -11.16
CA VAL A 35 -2.75 28.80 -10.73
C VAL A 35 -1.34 29.36 -11.00
N SER A 36 -1.10 29.86 -12.22
CA SER A 36 0.19 30.47 -12.60
C SER A 36 0.56 31.65 -11.70
N THR A 37 -0.41 32.51 -11.39
CA THR A 37 -0.21 33.64 -10.48
C THR A 37 0.17 33.21 -9.08
N GLN A 38 -0.47 32.16 -8.54
CA GLN A 38 -0.15 31.65 -7.18
C GLN A 38 1.25 31.04 -7.14
N VAL A 39 1.61 30.26 -8.14
CA VAL A 39 2.96 29.66 -8.24
C VAL A 39 4.02 30.77 -8.39
N LYS A 40 3.78 31.78 -9.24
CA LYS A 40 4.70 32.92 -9.41
C LYS A 40 4.92 33.65 -8.07
N LYS A 41 3.85 33.98 -7.34
CA LYS A 41 3.96 34.62 -6.02
C LYS A 41 4.75 33.76 -5.05
N LEU A 42 4.56 32.43 -5.05
CA LEU A 42 5.35 31.53 -4.21
C LEU A 42 6.82 31.52 -4.59
N THR A 43 7.14 31.49 -5.89
CA THR A 43 8.48 31.60 -6.43
C THR A 43 9.15 32.91 -5.99
N ASP A 44 8.43 34.03 -6.09
CA ASP A 44 8.93 35.34 -5.63
C ASP A 44 9.20 35.35 -4.12
N HIS A 45 8.33 34.71 -3.31
CA HIS A 45 8.52 34.56 -1.86
C HIS A 45 9.70 33.61 -1.52
N ALA A 46 9.96 32.61 -2.34
CA ALA A 46 11.07 31.69 -2.18
C ALA A 46 12.40 32.33 -2.58
N GLY A 47 12.38 33.30 -3.50
CA GLY A 47 13.58 33.93 -4.04
C GLY A 47 14.42 33.06 -4.97
N VAL A 48 13.90 31.89 -5.35
CA VAL A 48 14.54 30.91 -6.24
C VAL A 48 13.52 30.31 -7.18
N THR A 49 13.96 29.95 -8.37
CA THR A 49 13.11 29.29 -9.39
C THR A 49 12.70 27.88 -8.91
N LEU A 50 11.40 27.59 -8.92
CA LEU A 50 10.85 26.31 -8.46
C LEU A 50 10.56 25.34 -9.60
N PHE A 51 10.25 25.86 -10.79
CA PHE A 51 10.05 25.09 -12.01
C PHE A 51 10.96 25.58 -13.11
N GLU A 52 11.41 24.68 -13.95
CA GLU A 52 12.08 24.96 -15.23
C GLU A 52 11.22 24.45 -16.38
N GLN A 53 11.32 25.12 -17.51
CA GLN A 53 10.59 24.73 -18.71
C GLN A 53 11.56 24.33 -19.82
N LEU A 54 11.39 23.12 -20.31
CA LEU A 54 12.14 22.60 -21.46
C LEU A 54 11.14 22.33 -22.60
N GLY A 55 11.10 23.23 -23.57
CA GLY A 55 10.10 23.21 -24.64
C GLY A 55 8.68 23.41 -24.09
N LYS A 56 7.82 22.41 -24.29
CA LYS A 56 6.43 22.41 -23.79
C LYS A 56 6.25 21.72 -22.44
N LYS A 57 7.31 21.14 -21.86
CA LYS A 57 7.26 20.42 -20.59
C LYS A 57 7.84 21.26 -19.47
N ILE A 58 7.28 21.09 -18.27
CA ILE A 58 7.79 21.69 -17.03
C ILE A 58 8.38 20.60 -16.15
N PHE A 59 9.41 20.97 -15.40
CA PHE A 59 10.12 20.12 -14.45
C PHE A 59 10.36 20.89 -13.15
N LEU A 60 10.52 20.18 -12.04
CA LEU A 60 10.96 20.81 -10.82
C LEU A 60 12.46 21.08 -10.86
N THR A 61 12.86 22.25 -10.37
CA THR A 61 14.27 22.51 -10.02
C THR A 61 14.64 21.76 -8.74
N PRO A 62 15.93 21.62 -8.39
CA PRO A 62 16.32 21.07 -7.07
C PRO A 62 15.64 21.81 -5.90
N ALA A 63 15.51 23.14 -5.97
CA ALA A 63 14.77 23.93 -4.97
C ALA A 63 13.27 23.62 -4.98
N GLY A 64 12.71 23.34 -6.16
CA GLY A 64 11.32 22.91 -6.30
C GLY A 64 11.05 21.54 -5.67
N VAL A 65 11.98 20.59 -5.83
CA VAL A 65 11.89 19.27 -5.20
C VAL A 65 11.89 19.38 -3.67
N GLU A 66 12.81 20.17 -3.13
CA GLU A 66 12.91 20.42 -1.69
C GLU A 66 11.66 21.10 -1.15
N LEU A 67 11.18 22.15 -1.84
CA LEU A 67 9.94 22.83 -1.44
C LEU A 67 8.73 21.91 -1.54
N LEU A 68 8.66 20.99 -2.52
CA LEU A 68 7.58 20.02 -2.63
C LEU A 68 7.53 19.10 -1.41
N HIS A 69 8.68 18.61 -0.97
CA HIS A 69 8.77 17.80 0.25
C HIS A 69 8.18 18.54 1.46
N TYR A 70 8.65 19.76 1.74
CA TYR A 70 8.14 20.55 2.87
C TYR A 70 6.68 21.00 2.68
N SER A 71 6.26 21.28 1.44
CA SER A 71 4.86 21.65 1.17
C SER A 71 3.91 20.52 1.57
N ARG A 72 4.24 19.27 1.23
CA ARG A 72 3.44 18.09 1.61
C ARG A 72 3.36 17.95 3.13
N LEU A 73 4.47 18.10 3.83
CA LEU A 73 4.50 18.05 5.30
C LEU A 73 3.61 19.13 5.93
N ILE A 74 3.71 20.38 5.46
CA ILE A 74 2.93 21.50 5.99
C ILE A 74 1.43 21.31 5.72
N ILE A 75 1.08 20.89 4.51
CA ILE A 75 -0.33 20.63 4.13
C ILE A 75 -0.92 19.53 5.03
N GLN A 76 -0.16 18.49 5.29
CA GLN A 76 -0.58 17.40 6.15
C GLN A 76 -0.74 17.84 7.61
N GLN A 77 0.22 18.62 8.15
CA GLN A 77 0.13 19.15 9.50
C GLN A 77 -1.07 20.07 9.69
N PHE A 78 -1.37 20.89 8.67
CA PHE A 78 -2.56 21.75 8.72
C PHE A 78 -3.86 20.94 8.76
N LYS A 79 -3.93 19.83 7.99
CA LYS A 79 -5.06 18.89 8.02
C LYS A 79 -5.24 18.29 9.43
N GLU A 80 -4.15 17.89 10.07
CA GLU A 80 -4.16 17.35 11.43
C GLU A 80 -4.69 18.40 12.45
N VAL A 81 -4.36 19.67 12.26
CA VAL A 81 -4.92 20.77 13.08
C VAL A 81 -6.42 20.92 12.86
N GLU A 82 -6.89 20.90 11.61
CA GLU A 82 -8.34 20.99 11.30
C GLU A 82 -9.11 19.84 11.95
N GLU A 83 -8.59 18.61 11.85
CA GLU A 83 -9.19 17.43 12.48
C GLU A 83 -9.16 17.52 14.02
N ALA A 84 -8.06 18.03 14.61
CA ALA A 84 -7.96 18.28 16.04
C ALA A 84 -9.01 19.30 16.53
N MET A 85 -9.22 20.38 15.77
CA MET A 85 -10.22 21.38 16.09
C MET A 85 -11.66 20.86 15.95
N THR A 86 -11.90 19.97 15.00
CA THR A 86 -13.22 19.34 14.82
C THR A 86 -13.62 18.52 16.05
N ARG A 87 -12.66 17.89 16.75
CA ARG A 87 -12.92 17.17 18.02
C ARG A 87 -13.46 18.05 19.12
N PHE A 88 -12.97 19.29 19.24
CA PHE A 88 -13.47 20.24 20.24
C PHE A 88 -14.89 20.72 19.95
N LYS A 89 -15.39 20.52 18.73
CA LYS A 89 -16.78 20.85 18.34
C LYS A 89 -17.78 19.71 18.60
N GLY A 90 -17.33 18.59 19.21
CA GLY A 90 -18.20 17.45 19.52
C GLY A 90 -18.69 16.67 18.29
N ILE A 91 -18.12 16.90 17.14
CA ILE A 91 -18.47 16.17 15.91
C ILE A 91 -17.61 14.89 15.87
N GLY A 92 -18.23 13.75 16.15
CA GLY A 92 -17.61 12.43 16.04
C GLY A 92 -17.35 12.05 14.57
N GLY A 93 -16.36 12.70 13.93
CA GLY A 93 -15.98 12.43 12.56
C GLY A 93 -14.51 12.78 12.32
N GLY A 94 -14.01 12.45 11.15
CA GLY A 94 -12.65 12.72 10.72
C GLY A 94 -12.34 11.93 9.47
N THR A 95 -11.22 12.22 8.81
CA THR A 95 -10.75 11.46 7.65
C THR A 95 -9.65 10.51 8.08
N LEU A 96 -9.77 9.25 7.68
CA LEU A 96 -8.75 8.22 7.83
C LEU A 96 -8.18 7.89 6.45
N ASN A 97 -6.88 8.08 6.28
CA ASN A 97 -6.16 7.66 5.08
C ASN A 97 -5.40 6.37 5.40
N VAL A 98 -5.79 5.27 4.78
CA VAL A 98 -5.13 3.97 4.92
C VAL A 98 -4.64 3.50 3.57
N THR A 99 -3.39 3.09 3.51
CA THR A 99 -2.82 2.50 2.31
C THR A 99 -2.30 1.09 2.64
N VAL A 100 -2.54 0.15 1.74
CA VAL A 100 -2.15 -1.26 1.91
C VAL A 100 -1.41 -1.77 0.68
N ILE A 101 -0.50 -2.72 0.87
CA ILE A 101 0.05 -3.50 -0.23
C ILE A 101 -1.02 -4.41 -0.86
N SER A 102 -0.87 -4.74 -2.13
CA SER A 102 -1.88 -5.42 -2.95
C SER A 102 -2.48 -6.70 -2.34
N ALA A 103 -1.74 -7.43 -1.50
CA ALA A 103 -2.27 -8.63 -0.83
C ALA A 103 -3.33 -8.31 0.25
N GLY A 104 -3.38 -7.09 0.76
CA GLY A 104 -4.37 -6.66 1.76
C GLY A 104 -5.72 -6.25 1.17
N ASP A 105 -5.80 -6.08 -0.16
CA ASP A 105 -7.05 -5.71 -0.86
C ASP A 105 -8.17 -6.73 -0.66
N TYR A 106 -7.83 -7.97 -0.37
CA TYR A 106 -8.78 -9.07 -0.22
C TYR A 106 -9.52 -9.10 1.12
N PHE A 107 -9.02 -8.43 2.16
CA PHE A 107 -9.67 -8.44 3.48
C PHE A 107 -9.89 -7.04 4.06
N LEU A 108 -9.02 -6.07 3.75
CA LEU A 108 -9.07 -4.75 4.38
C LEU A 108 -10.38 -3.99 4.12
N PRO A 109 -11.02 -4.07 2.93
CA PRO A 109 -12.32 -3.46 2.73
C PRO A 109 -13.38 -3.93 3.73
N ALA A 110 -13.39 -5.22 4.09
CA ALA A 110 -14.32 -5.75 5.09
C ALA A 110 -14.07 -5.16 6.49
N LEU A 111 -12.80 -5.00 6.86
CA LEU A 111 -12.41 -4.34 8.11
C LEU A 111 -12.82 -2.86 8.13
N LEU A 112 -12.62 -2.15 7.02
CA LEU A 112 -13.01 -0.75 6.88
C LEU A 112 -14.52 -0.54 6.98
N VAL A 113 -15.31 -1.43 6.39
CA VAL A 113 -16.77 -1.41 6.50
C VAL A 113 -17.22 -1.60 7.95
N GLU A 114 -16.65 -2.58 8.66
CA GLU A 114 -16.98 -2.82 10.07
C GLU A 114 -16.56 -1.65 10.97
N PHE A 115 -15.38 -1.08 10.69
CA PHE A 115 -14.91 0.11 11.41
C PHE A 115 -15.82 1.32 11.18
N ALA A 116 -16.23 1.58 9.92
CA ALA A 116 -17.15 2.67 9.60
C ALA A 116 -18.53 2.49 10.28
N ARG A 117 -19.03 1.25 10.34
CA ARG A 117 -20.28 0.93 11.04
C ARG A 117 -20.22 1.27 12.53
N ARG A 118 -19.07 1.05 13.17
CA ARG A 118 -18.83 1.36 14.60
C ARG A 118 -18.53 2.85 14.84
N ASN A 119 -18.10 3.57 13.79
CA ASN A 119 -17.68 4.99 13.90
C ASN A 119 -18.40 5.84 12.86
N PRO A 120 -19.70 6.11 13.05
CA PRO A 120 -20.49 6.92 12.11
C PRO A 120 -19.90 8.33 12.01
N GLY A 121 -19.81 8.87 10.79
CA GLY A 121 -19.24 10.19 10.51
C GLY A 121 -17.75 10.18 10.13
N VAL A 122 -17.09 9.01 10.13
CA VAL A 122 -15.72 8.88 9.61
C VAL A 122 -15.74 8.80 8.09
N THR A 123 -14.87 9.60 7.45
CA THR A 123 -14.57 9.49 6.01
C THR A 123 -13.35 8.59 5.83
N LEU A 124 -13.47 7.56 5.00
CA LEU A 124 -12.41 6.61 4.72
C LEU A 124 -11.80 6.87 3.34
N ASN A 125 -10.51 7.12 3.28
CA ASN A 125 -9.72 7.12 2.06
C ASN A 125 -8.84 5.86 2.07
N PHE A 126 -9.08 4.97 1.13
CA PHE A 126 -8.40 3.70 1.03
C PHE A 126 -7.61 3.62 -0.27
N GLY A 127 -6.32 3.30 -0.17
CA GLY A 127 -5.42 3.11 -1.29
C GLY A 127 -4.78 1.72 -1.29
N VAL A 128 -4.64 1.14 -2.47
CA VAL A 128 -3.88 -0.09 -2.71
C VAL A 128 -2.73 0.24 -3.64
N CYS A 129 -1.53 -0.16 -3.26
CA CYS A 129 -0.33 0.13 -4.05
C CYS A 129 0.73 -0.97 -3.89
N ASN A 130 1.83 -0.86 -4.62
CA ASN A 130 2.99 -1.71 -4.41
C ASN A 130 3.82 -1.23 -3.20
N ARG A 131 4.85 -2.01 -2.84
CA ARG A 131 5.71 -1.70 -1.70
C ARG A 131 6.45 -0.36 -1.85
N GLU A 132 6.99 -0.08 -3.02
CA GLU A 132 7.76 1.13 -3.31
C GLU A 132 6.90 2.39 -3.13
N GLU A 133 5.72 2.39 -3.75
CA GLU A 133 4.74 3.48 -3.61
C GLU A 133 4.27 3.66 -2.16
N LEU A 134 4.10 2.55 -1.40
CA LEU A 134 3.71 2.62 0.00
C LEU A 134 4.81 3.27 0.87
N LEU A 135 6.07 2.92 0.64
CA LEU A 135 7.21 3.52 1.33
C LEU A 135 7.37 5.01 0.98
N ASP A 136 7.12 5.37 -0.28
CA ASP A 136 7.09 6.78 -0.70
C ASP A 136 5.99 7.55 0.04
N GLN A 137 4.78 7.00 0.13
CA GLN A 137 3.68 7.61 0.89
C GLN A 137 3.99 7.76 2.38
N LEU A 138 4.65 6.78 3.01
CA LEU A 138 5.11 6.89 4.39
C LEU A 138 6.17 7.99 4.54
N THR A 139 7.12 8.04 3.63
CA THR A 139 8.21 9.03 3.64
C THR A 139 7.67 10.46 3.52
N HIS A 140 6.67 10.65 2.65
CA HIS A 140 6.04 11.95 2.42
C HIS A 140 4.81 12.23 3.31
N ASN A 141 4.57 11.37 4.32
CA ASN A 141 3.44 11.51 5.25
C ASN A 141 2.07 11.63 4.54
N ALA A 142 1.89 10.97 3.39
CA ALA A 142 0.69 11.02 2.57
C ALA A 142 -0.42 10.06 3.05
N THR A 143 -0.07 9.05 3.86
CA THR A 143 -1.01 8.13 4.52
C THR A 143 -0.96 8.27 6.04
N ASP A 144 -2.06 8.00 6.73
CA ASP A 144 -2.10 7.98 8.18
C ASP A 144 -1.56 6.67 8.74
N LEU A 145 -1.99 5.58 8.15
CA LEU A 145 -1.58 4.23 8.49
C LEU A 145 -1.27 3.45 7.20
N ALA A 146 -0.15 2.78 7.20
CA ALA A 146 0.24 1.85 6.16
C ALA A 146 0.06 0.41 6.67
N ILE A 147 -0.44 -0.49 5.82
CA ILE A 147 -0.61 -1.91 6.14
C ILE A 147 0.26 -2.73 5.22
N MET A 148 1.22 -3.45 5.79
CA MET A 148 2.24 -4.19 5.07
C MET A 148 2.73 -5.40 5.85
N VAL A 149 3.49 -6.26 5.19
CA VAL A 149 4.07 -7.49 5.79
C VAL A 149 5.48 -7.24 6.34
N ARG A 150 6.24 -6.40 5.65
CA ARG A 150 7.65 -6.12 5.98
C ARG A 150 7.82 -4.63 6.24
N PRO A 151 7.77 -4.19 7.52
CA PRO A 151 8.05 -2.81 7.87
C PRO A 151 9.44 -2.38 7.37
N PRO A 152 9.61 -1.10 6.98
CA PRO A 152 10.91 -0.59 6.59
C PRO A 152 11.85 -0.51 7.81
N PHE A 153 13.11 -0.83 7.60
CA PHE A 153 14.15 -0.71 8.63
C PHE A 153 14.94 0.60 8.52
N ASP A 154 14.84 1.26 7.37
CA ASP A 154 15.52 2.51 7.02
C ASP A 154 14.68 3.77 7.30
N LEU A 155 13.43 3.61 7.72
CA LEU A 155 12.53 4.68 8.13
C LEU A 155 12.21 4.58 9.62
N ASP A 156 12.21 5.72 10.30
CA ASP A 156 11.83 5.79 11.71
C ASP A 156 10.30 5.65 11.84
N THR A 157 9.84 4.40 12.04
CA THR A 157 8.43 4.01 12.09
C THR A 157 8.08 3.25 13.37
N VAL A 158 6.81 3.31 13.73
CA VAL A 158 6.18 2.39 14.69
C VAL A 158 5.56 1.26 13.89
N ASN A 159 5.88 0.03 14.24
CA ASN A 159 5.50 -1.18 13.52
C ASN A 159 4.85 -2.16 14.48
N GLU A 160 3.55 -2.42 14.32
CA GLU A 160 2.80 -3.28 15.23
C GLU A 160 2.15 -4.44 14.47
N PRO A 161 2.49 -5.69 14.82
CA PRO A 161 1.84 -6.84 14.22
C PRO A 161 0.39 -6.94 14.71
N PHE A 162 -0.57 -7.20 13.82
CA PHE A 162 -1.97 -7.30 14.19
C PHE A 162 -2.67 -8.58 13.74
N ALA A 163 -2.13 -9.30 12.74
CA ALA A 163 -2.70 -10.57 12.31
C ALA A 163 -1.64 -11.46 11.65
N PRO A 164 -1.77 -12.80 11.74
CA PRO A 164 -0.92 -13.72 11.00
C PRO A 164 -1.16 -13.60 9.49
N HIS A 165 -0.09 -13.84 8.71
CA HIS A 165 -0.10 -13.78 7.25
C HIS A 165 0.60 -15.01 6.66
N PRO A 166 -0.15 -16.05 6.31
CA PRO A 166 0.41 -17.26 5.71
C PRO A 166 0.67 -17.08 4.22
N TYR A 167 1.86 -17.51 3.80
CA TYR A 167 2.20 -17.70 2.39
C TYR A 167 2.26 -19.19 2.06
N VAL A 168 1.71 -19.56 0.91
CA VAL A 168 1.56 -20.96 0.47
C VAL A 168 2.02 -21.14 -0.98
N VAL A 169 2.35 -22.36 -1.34
CA VAL A 169 2.55 -22.75 -2.74
C VAL A 169 1.21 -23.23 -3.29
N VAL A 170 0.83 -22.73 -4.45
CA VAL A 170 -0.45 -23.03 -5.11
C VAL A 170 -0.24 -23.57 -6.51
N ALA A 171 -1.17 -24.40 -6.94
CA ALA A 171 -1.28 -24.91 -8.30
C ALA A 171 -2.73 -24.89 -8.77
N ALA A 172 -2.96 -25.12 -10.06
CA ALA A 172 -4.32 -25.41 -10.56
C ALA A 172 -4.91 -26.61 -9.82
N GLY A 173 -6.22 -26.60 -9.55
CA GLY A 173 -6.90 -27.68 -8.80
C GLY A 173 -6.69 -29.07 -9.38
N ALA A 174 -6.55 -29.19 -10.72
CA ALA A 174 -6.29 -30.44 -11.43
C ALA A 174 -4.79 -30.78 -11.55
N HIS A 175 -3.88 -29.99 -10.95
CA HIS A 175 -2.44 -30.21 -11.06
C HIS A 175 -2.01 -31.52 -10.38
N ALA A 176 -1.04 -32.24 -10.99
CA ALA A 176 -0.59 -33.54 -10.50
C ALA A 176 -0.03 -33.52 -9.05
N LEU A 177 0.46 -32.37 -8.60
CA LEU A 177 0.95 -32.18 -7.22
C LEU A 177 -0.16 -31.87 -6.22
N ALA A 178 -1.38 -31.50 -6.64
CA ALA A 178 -2.47 -31.10 -5.74
C ALA A 178 -2.91 -32.23 -4.77
N THR A 179 -2.72 -33.49 -5.17
CA THR A 179 -3.04 -34.66 -4.35
C THR A 179 -1.86 -35.24 -3.58
N LYS A 180 -0.65 -34.73 -3.81
CA LYS A 180 0.57 -35.20 -3.15
C LYS A 180 0.70 -34.59 -1.75
N LYS A 181 1.34 -35.37 -0.85
CA LYS A 181 1.60 -34.95 0.53
C LYS A 181 3.08 -34.82 0.80
N HIS A 182 3.43 -33.92 1.72
CA HIS A 182 4.81 -33.71 2.20
C HIS A 182 5.81 -33.50 1.05
N ILE A 183 5.45 -32.66 0.08
CA ILE A 183 6.28 -32.35 -1.09
C ILE A 183 7.54 -31.62 -0.62
N ARG A 184 8.71 -32.13 -1.01
CA ARG A 184 9.99 -31.45 -0.74
C ARG A 184 10.16 -30.25 -1.67
N VAL A 185 10.75 -29.15 -1.18
CA VAL A 185 11.06 -27.97 -1.99
C VAL A 185 11.87 -28.32 -3.24
N SER A 186 12.86 -29.25 -3.12
CA SER A 186 13.66 -29.74 -4.25
C SER A 186 12.83 -30.42 -5.36
N ARG A 187 11.60 -30.84 -5.08
CA ARG A 187 10.68 -31.34 -6.12
C ARG A 187 10.03 -30.21 -6.88
N LEU A 188 9.77 -29.10 -6.21
CA LEU A 188 9.10 -27.93 -6.80
C LEU A 188 9.98 -27.21 -7.83
N VAL A 189 11.31 -27.21 -7.67
CA VAL A 189 12.23 -26.55 -8.61
C VAL A 189 12.11 -27.05 -10.06
N ARG A 190 11.51 -28.23 -10.25
CA ARG A 190 11.23 -28.81 -11.57
C ARG A 190 9.96 -28.32 -12.22
N GLU A 191 9.09 -27.67 -11.45
CA GLU A 191 7.84 -27.11 -11.98
C GLU A 191 8.08 -25.69 -12.50
N PRO A 192 7.36 -25.26 -13.55
CA PRO A 192 7.40 -23.85 -13.94
C PRO A 192 6.74 -22.98 -12.86
N PHE A 193 7.38 -21.88 -12.49
CA PHE A 193 6.86 -20.91 -11.54
C PHE A 193 6.34 -19.66 -12.24
N VAL A 194 5.14 -19.23 -11.87
CA VAL A 194 4.62 -17.90 -12.15
C VAL A 194 4.81 -17.07 -10.89
N VAL A 195 5.58 -15.99 -10.96
CA VAL A 195 6.01 -15.23 -9.78
C VAL A 195 5.56 -13.77 -9.85
N ARG A 196 5.51 -13.13 -8.68
CA ARG A 196 5.37 -11.69 -8.59
C ARG A 196 6.70 -11.02 -8.93
N GLU A 197 6.59 -9.76 -9.34
CA GLU A 197 7.75 -8.93 -9.67
C GLU A 197 8.75 -8.82 -8.52
N LYS A 198 10.03 -8.69 -8.87
CA LYS A 198 11.11 -8.44 -7.90
C LYS A 198 10.84 -7.15 -7.12
N GLY A 199 11.11 -7.19 -5.81
CA GLY A 199 10.85 -6.07 -4.90
C GLY A 199 9.43 -6.02 -4.34
N SER A 200 8.48 -6.84 -4.83
CA SER A 200 7.18 -7.00 -4.16
C SER A 200 7.35 -7.74 -2.83
N ASP A 201 6.43 -7.50 -1.87
CA ASP A 201 6.44 -8.25 -0.60
C ASP A 201 6.30 -9.77 -0.80
N THR A 202 5.58 -10.20 -1.83
CA THR A 202 5.45 -11.63 -2.19
C THR A 202 6.77 -12.20 -2.69
N TRP A 203 7.49 -11.47 -3.56
CA TRP A 203 8.81 -11.88 -4.02
C TRP A 203 9.81 -11.97 -2.86
N ASN A 204 9.90 -10.92 -2.02
CA ASN A 204 10.81 -10.90 -0.87
C ASN A 204 10.50 -12.03 0.12
N SER A 205 9.22 -12.40 0.26
CA SER A 205 8.80 -13.54 1.07
C SER A 205 9.15 -14.88 0.43
N MET A 206 9.12 -14.94 -0.90
CA MET A 206 9.57 -16.10 -1.66
C MET A 206 11.09 -16.32 -1.52
N GLU A 207 11.88 -15.24 -1.56
CA GLU A 207 13.33 -15.32 -1.32
C GLU A 207 13.65 -15.93 0.04
N GLU A 208 12.93 -15.50 1.10
CA GLU A 208 13.08 -16.07 2.43
C GLU A 208 12.63 -17.52 2.50
N ALA A 209 11.49 -17.85 1.89
CA ALA A 209 10.89 -19.19 1.96
C ALA A 209 11.71 -20.25 1.22
N PHE A 210 12.29 -19.89 0.08
CA PHE A 210 13.02 -20.84 -0.77
C PHE A 210 14.54 -20.83 -0.51
N GLY A 211 15.09 -19.76 0.08
CA GLY A 211 16.51 -19.66 0.42
C GLY A 211 17.42 -20.02 -0.76
N ASP A 212 18.33 -20.96 -0.54
CA ASP A 212 19.29 -21.42 -1.57
C ASP A 212 18.60 -22.04 -2.80
N HIS A 213 17.40 -22.59 -2.64
CA HIS A 213 16.64 -23.17 -3.76
C HIS A 213 16.05 -22.11 -4.70
N LEU A 214 16.03 -20.83 -4.34
CA LEU A 214 15.47 -19.77 -5.19
C LEU A 214 16.16 -19.71 -6.56
N ALA A 215 17.48 -19.85 -6.58
CA ALA A 215 18.28 -19.82 -7.81
C ALA A 215 18.03 -21.03 -8.73
N GLU A 216 17.49 -22.12 -8.19
CA GLU A 216 17.17 -23.33 -8.94
C GLU A 216 15.77 -23.32 -9.56
N LEU A 217 14.91 -22.33 -9.17
CA LEU A 217 13.52 -22.28 -9.63
C LEU A 217 13.44 -22.01 -11.13
N ASN A 218 12.59 -22.76 -11.81
CA ASN A 218 12.24 -22.53 -13.21
C ASN A 218 11.18 -21.42 -13.31
N ILE A 219 11.60 -20.14 -13.35
CA ILE A 219 10.69 -19.01 -13.48
C ILE A 219 10.21 -18.90 -14.92
N ALA A 220 8.96 -19.30 -15.15
CA ALA A 220 8.31 -19.24 -16.46
C ALA A 220 7.74 -17.86 -16.77
N MET A 221 7.30 -17.11 -15.77
CA MET A 221 6.68 -15.80 -15.97
C MET A 221 6.78 -14.94 -14.70
N GLU A 222 7.07 -13.64 -14.88
CA GLU A 222 7.01 -12.60 -13.83
C GLU A 222 5.85 -11.65 -14.12
N ILE A 223 4.99 -11.40 -13.13
CA ILE A 223 3.75 -10.63 -13.28
C ILE A 223 3.57 -9.67 -12.11
N ARG A 224 3.16 -8.42 -12.37
CA ARG A 224 2.94 -7.38 -11.35
C ARG A 224 1.58 -7.45 -10.63
N SER A 225 0.67 -8.30 -11.06
CA SER A 225 -0.68 -8.41 -10.52
C SER A 225 -0.91 -9.78 -9.90
N THR A 226 -1.28 -9.84 -8.62
CA THR A 226 -1.66 -11.10 -7.94
C THR A 226 -2.81 -11.80 -8.64
N GLU A 227 -3.82 -11.05 -9.12
CA GLU A 227 -4.95 -11.62 -9.83
C GLU A 227 -4.50 -12.28 -11.14
N THR A 228 -3.63 -11.62 -11.91
CA THR A 228 -3.10 -12.19 -13.15
C THR A 228 -2.23 -13.42 -12.90
N VAL A 229 -1.44 -13.45 -11.80
CA VAL A 229 -0.71 -14.65 -11.38
C VAL A 229 -1.69 -15.81 -11.14
N LYS A 230 -2.76 -15.59 -10.38
CA LYS A 230 -3.79 -16.63 -10.14
C LYS A 230 -4.37 -17.16 -11.45
N GLN A 231 -4.75 -16.28 -12.37
CA GLN A 231 -5.31 -16.68 -13.67
C GLN A 231 -4.31 -17.48 -14.51
N ALA A 232 -3.04 -17.10 -14.53
CA ALA A 232 -1.98 -17.86 -15.23
C ALA A 232 -1.81 -19.27 -14.64
N VAL A 233 -1.82 -19.40 -13.30
CA VAL A 233 -1.76 -20.70 -12.62
C VAL A 233 -2.98 -21.56 -12.93
N ILE A 234 -4.19 -20.98 -12.87
CA ILE A 234 -5.44 -21.68 -13.20
C ILE A 234 -5.41 -22.18 -14.65
N ALA A 235 -4.86 -21.40 -15.57
CA ALA A 235 -4.71 -21.77 -16.98
C ALA A 235 -3.62 -22.84 -17.21
N GLY A 236 -2.90 -23.28 -16.17
CA GLY A 236 -1.93 -24.36 -16.28
C GLY A 236 -0.50 -23.90 -16.63
N MET A 237 -0.16 -22.62 -16.50
CA MET A 237 1.20 -22.11 -16.75
C MET A 237 2.23 -22.70 -15.80
N GLY A 238 1.81 -23.16 -14.60
CA GLY A 238 2.69 -23.73 -13.59
C GLY A 238 2.14 -23.55 -12.18
N ILE A 239 3.04 -23.41 -11.21
CA ILE A 239 2.74 -23.20 -9.80
C ILE A 239 3.13 -21.77 -9.37
N SER A 240 2.66 -21.33 -8.21
CA SER A 240 3.03 -20.01 -7.68
C SER A 240 3.15 -20.04 -6.16
N PHE A 241 3.88 -19.04 -5.62
CA PHE A 241 3.95 -18.74 -4.20
C PHE A 241 3.13 -17.46 -3.93
N LEU A 242 2.08 -17.57 -3.14
CA LEU A 242 1.13 -16.50 -2.90
C LEU A 242 0.70 -16.41 -1.43
N SER A 243 0.21 -15.24 -1.03
CA SER A 243 -0.53 -15.09 0.21
C SER A 243 -1.80 -15.95 0.19
N ALA A 244 -2.01 -16.73 1.24
CA ALA A 244 -3.24 -17.51 1.39
C ALA A 244 -4.50 -16.62 1.48
N HIS A 245 -4.35 -15.38 1.89
CA HIS A 245 -5.46 -14.42 1.97
C HIS A 245 -5.99 -14.01 0.59
N THR A 246 -5.23 -14.23 -0.48
CA THR A 246 -5.62 -13.81 -1.83
C THR A 246 -6.34 -14.89 -2.65
N ILE A 247 -6.42 -16.12 -2.16
CA ILE A 247 -6.87 -17.30 -2.95
C ILE A 247 -8.13 -17.97 -2.40
N SER A 248 -8.82 -17.35 -1.47
CA SER A 248 -9.99 -17.91 -0.79
C SER A 248 -11.09 -18.38 -1.76
N ARG A 249 -11.43 -17.56 -2.75
CA ARG A 249 -12.47 -17.86 -3.75
C ARG A 249 -12.06 -19.01 -4.66
N GLU A 250 -10.81 -19.04 -5.04
CA GLU A 250 -10.25 -20.09 -5.90
C GLU A 250 -10.14 -21.44 -5.18
N LEU A 251 -9.87 -21.43 -3.87
CA LEU A 251 -9.92 -22.65 -3.05
C LEU A 251 -11.34 -23.17 -2.90
N GLN A 252 -12.32 -22.29 -2.69
CA GLN A 252 -13.73 -22.65 -2.57
C GLN A 252 -14.29 -23.23 -3.89
N SER A 253 -13.89 -22.67 -5.02
CA SER A 253 -14.29 -23.15 -6.35
C SER A 253 -13.52 -24.38 -6.81
N GLY A 254 -12.41 -24.74 -6.13
CA GLY A 254 -11.51 -25.80 -6.54
C GLY A 254 -10.65 -25.47 -7.77
N SER A 255 -10.64 -24.21 -8.23
CA SER A 255 -9.81 -23.79 -9.37
C SER A 255 -8.32 -23.69 -9.01
N LEU A 256 -8.01 -23.44 -7.74
CA LEU A 256 -6.67 -23.57 -7.17
C LEU A 256 -6.65 -24.60 -6.04
N ALA A 257 -5.48 -25.18 -5.80
CA ALA A 257 -5.18 -26.02 -4.64
C ALA A 257 -3.90 -25.54 -3.96
N VAL A 258 -3.90 -25.56 -2.62
CA VAL A 258 -2.68 -25.39 -1.83
C VAL A 258 -1.91 -26.71 -1.84
N LEU A 259 -0.64 -26.64 -2.23
CA LEU A 259 0.25 -27.79 -2.22
C LEU A 259 0.76 -28.05 -0.79
N ASP A 260 0.74 -29.31 -0.37
CA ASP A 260 1.29 -29.75 0.92
C ASP A 260 2.82 -29.85 0.83
N VAL A 261 3.50 -28.72 1.05
CA VAL A 261 4.94 -28.59 0.93
C VAL A 261 5.59 -28.55 2.31
N GLN A 262 6.68 -29.29 2.49
CA GLN A 262 7.44 -29.30 3.75
C GLN A 262 7.99 -27.89 4.04
N GLY A 263 7.79 -27.41 5.27
CA GLY A 263 8.20 -26.06 5.69
C GLY A 263 7.21 -24.95 5.35
N PHE A 264 6.06 -25.29 4.73
CA PHE A 264 5.01 -24.33 4.43
C PHE A 264 3.72 -24.64 5.23
N PRO A 265 2.89 -23.62 5.51
CA PRO A 265 2.99 -22.22 5.08
C PRO A 265 4.16 -21.47 5.73
N LEU A 266 4.79 -20.53 5.00
CA LEU A 266 5.63 -19.51 5.63
C LEU A 266 4.72 -18.55 6.40
N MET A 267 4.90 -18.49 7.72
CA MET A 267 4.07 -17.66 8.60
C MET A 267 4.76 -16.33 8.84
N LEU A 268 4.20 -15.26 8.31
CA LEU A 268 4.56 -13.87 8.59
C LEU A 268 3.43 -13.17 9.34
N ASN A 269 3.54 -11.86 9.52
CA ASN A 269 2.49 -11.04 10.13
C ASN A 269 2.13 -9.85 9.24
N TRP A 270 0.89 -9.42 9.31
CA TRP A 270 0.46 -8.11 8.91
C TRP A 270 0.84 -7.10 9.96
N TYR A 271 1.37 -5.98 9.53
CA TYR A 271 1.74 -4.85 10.38
C TYR A 271 0.94 -3.61 10.02
N VAL A 272 0.50 -2.89 11.05
CA VAL A 272 0.12 -1.49 10.94
C VAL A 272 1.33 -0.63 11.22
N VAL A 273 1.62 0.28 10.30
CA VAL A 273 2.86 1.07 10.27
C VAL A 273 2.52 2.55 10.15
N HIS A 274 3.18 3.39 10.94
CA HIS A 274 3.13 4.85 10.79
C HIS A 274 4.47 5.48 11.18
N ARG A 275 4.72 6.72 10.75
CA ARG A 275 5.93 7.45 11.16
C ARG A 275 5.94 7.63 12.67
N LYS A 276 7.08 7.40 13.32
CA LYS A 276 7.23 7.45 14.79
C LYS A 276 6.87 8.82 15.36
N ASN A 277 7.28 9.87 14.67
CA ASN A 277 7.02 11.25 15.08
C ASN A 277 5.65 11.80 14.61
N LYS A 278 4.84 10.98 13.93
CA LYS A 278 3.49 11.37 13.51
C LYS A 278 2.54 11.29 14.69
N ARG A 279 1.87 12.40 14.99
CA ARG A 279 0.75 12.40 15.92
C ARG A 279 -0.49 11.89 15.18
N LEU A 280 -0.87 10.65 15.46
CA LEU A 280 -2.07 10.07 14.88
C LEU A 280 -3.32 10.86 15.27
N THR A 281 -4.20 11.07 14.30
CA THR A 281 -5.55 11.59 14.55
C THR A 281 -6.34 10.60 15.41
N PRO A 282 -7.41 11.00 16.11
CA PRO A 282 -8.21 10.04 16.89
C PRO A 282 -8.82 8.95 16.04
N VAL A 283 -9.22 9.26 14.81
CA VAL A 283 -9.75 8.26 13.89
C VAL A 283 -8.66 7.24 13.52
N ALA A 284 -7.43 7.69 13.26
CA ALA A 284 -6.31 6.79 12.99
C ALA A 284 -5.92 5.96 14.23
N GLN A 285 -5.95 6.56 15.44
CA GLN A 285 -5.75 5.84 16.69
C GLN A 285 -6.85 4.79 16.93
N ALA A 286 -8.11 5.16 16.70
CA ALA A 286 -9.23 4.23 16.85
C ALA A 286 -9.14 3.06 15.87
N PHE A 287 -8.77 3.34 14.60
CA PHE A 287 -8.59 2.28 13.60
C PHE A 287 -7.40 1.38 13.93
N ARG A 288 -6.27 1.96 14.35
CA ARG A 288 -5.13 1.18 14.85
C ARG A 288 -5.54 0.25 16.01
N SER A 289 -6.27 0.77 17.00
CA SER A 289 -6.76 -0.04 18.13
C SER A 289 -7.75 -1.13 17.67
N PHE A 290 -8.62 -0.81 16.72
CA PHE A 290 -9.52 -1.79 16.10
C PHE A 290 -8.75 -2.91 15.39
N LEU A 291 -7.70 -2.58 14.63
CA LEU A 291 -6.84 -3.60 14.00
C LEU A 291 -6.21 -4.53 15.04
N MET A 292 -5.69 -3.97 16.13
CA MET A 292 -5.02 -4.76 17.18
C MET A 292 -5.96 -5.68 17.95
N ASN A 293 -7.22 -5.30 18.14
CA ASN A 293 -8.15 -6.02 18.99
C ASN A 293 -9.11 -6.95 18.23
N ASP A 294 -9.55 -6.57 17.04
CA ASP A 294 -10.68 -7.21 16.37
C ASP A 294 -10.33 -7.83 15.00
N SER A 295 -9.20 -7.43 14.40
CA SER A 295 -8.95 -7.73 12.99
C SER A 295 -8.69 -9.21 12.69
N ALA A 296 -8.00 -9.94 13.58
CA ALA A 296 -7.58 -11.32 13.30
C ALA A 296 -8.78 -12.24 13.02
N ALA A 297 -9.84 -12.15 13.84
CA ALA A 297 -11.07 -12.92 13.64
C ALA A 297 -11.83 -12.50 12.38
N LEU A 298 -11.87 -11.19 12.10
CA LEU A 298 -12.55 -10.66 10.91
C LEU A 298 -11.81 -11.02 9.62
N ILE A 299 -10.47 -11.03 9.63
CA ILE A 299 -9.67 -11.49 8.50
C ILE A 299 -9.93 -12.97 8.24
N GLU A 300 -9.89 -13.81 9.28
CA GLU A 300 -10.19 -15.22 9.14
C GLU A 300 -11.59 -15.47 8.54
N GLN A 301 -12.58 -14.71 8.98
CA GLN A 301 -13.93 -14.76 8.44
C GLN A 301 -13.98 -14.30 6.97
N ALA A 302 -13.27 -13.22 6.61
CA ALA A 302 -13.28 -12.65 5.27
C ALA A 302 -12.57 -13.54 4.24
N VAL A 303 -11.44 -14.16 4.64
CA VAL A 303 -10.60 -14.94 3.71
C VAL A 303 -10.75 -16.46 3.85
N GLY A 304 -11.41 -16.96 4.92
CA GLY A 304 -11.77 -18.37 5.06
C GLY A 304 -10.61 -19.37 5.07
N TYR A 305 -9.36 -18.91 5.20
CA TYR A 305 -8.17 -19.77 5.26
C TYR A 305 -7.71 -19.93 6.71
N ARG A 306 -7.62 -21.19 7.15
CA ARG A 306 -6.99 -21.58 8.42
C ARG A 306 -5.76 -22.40 8.14
N PRO A 307 -4.57 -21.96 8.54
CA PRO A 307 -3.39 -22.84 8.52
C PRO A 307 -3.66 -24.05 9.41
N LYS A 308 -3.31 -25.21 8.90
CA LYS A 308 -3.41 -26.47 9.65
C LYS A 308 -2.28 -26.57 10.66
#